data_efc633581f004f45abc850015e5804a2
#
_entry.id   efc633581f004f45abc850015e5804a2
#
_cell.length_a   1.000
_cell.length_b   1.000
_cell.length_c   1.000
_cell.angle_alpha   90.00
_cell.angle_beta   90.00
_cell.angle_gamma   90.00
#
_symmetry.space_group_name_H-M   'P 1'
#
loop_
_entity.id
_entity.type
_entity.pdbx_description
1 polymer ?
#
loop_
_entity_poly.entity_id
_entity_poly.type
_entity_poly.pdbx_seq_one_letter_code
_entity_poly.pdbx_strand_id
1 'polypeptide(L)'
;MGQRILLYTGKGGVGKTSIAASTACSLAKMKRKTLVISTDPAHSLGDAFGIDIGPKPKKMTENLYAQEVSVNEAINTHWNELKGYLTGLFQTEGLDPISAEEIATLPGFDEASQLLYLRQYHDEKTYDAVVIDSAPTGESLKLLSFPEAMTWYMDKIFPMGRLAARLVRPVWNTVSSMSIPDDEVFKSVESLYEYLKRIRSILSDPKISTIRLVMNPDKMSLSETKRAFTYLLLYGYPVDSVFVNKIYDESTGSFFKGWRSNQGEIIKDVSDSFTDLRIFKVPMLKEEPIGIEKLQKMSDLIYSDSDPLDTFSKEKSIQFLKENEKYIVRLKLPFADKEKLEVFNKGGELIVQLGNWKRVFYLPTVYSDKNPVKAEFNNGVLDIEMK
;
A
#
# COMPACT_ATOMS: atom_id res chain seq x y z
N MET A 1 3.77 18.88 -15.13
CA MET A 1 3.01 18.05 -14.15
C MET A 1 3.98 17.53 -13.12
N GLY A 2 3.57 17.36 -11.85
CA GLY A 2 4.40 16.70 -10.85
C GLY A 2 4.48 15.20 -11.14
N GLN A 3 5.46 14.51 -10.51
CA GLN A 3 5.59 13.05 -10.59
C GLN A 3 4.31 12.36 -10.09
N ARG A 4 3.90 11.29 -10.78
CA ARG A 4 2.77 10.45 -10.40
C ARG A 4 3.22 9.04 -10.03
N ILE A 5 2.57 8.47 -9.02
CA ILE A 5 2.79 7.09 -8.56
C ILE A 5 1.48 6.31 -8.74
N LEU A 6 1.54 5.22 -9.49
CA LEU A 6 0.40 4.36 -9.78
C LEU A 6 0.67 2.98 -9.17
N LEU A 7 -0.05 2.61 -8.11
CA LEU A 7 0.15 1.34 -7.41
C LEU A 7 -0.96 0.36 -7.79
N TYR A 8 -0.58 -0.78 -8.34
CA TYR A 8 -1.50 -1.86 -8.71
C TYR A 8 -1.51 -2.93 -7.65
N THR A 9 -2.71 -3.31 -7.19
CA THR A 9 -2.90 -4.36 -6.19
C THR A 9 -4.12 -5.22 -6.49
N GLY A 10 -4.17 -6.40 -5.91
CA GLY A 10 -5.24 -7.36 -6.04
C GLY A 10 -4.76 -8.77 -5.72
N LYS A 11 -5.65 -9.75 -5.78
CA LYS A 11 -5.36 -11.15 -5.51
C LYS A 11 -4.21 -11.71 -6.37
N GLY A 12 -3.53 -12.75 -5.90
CA GLY A 12 -2.56 -13.49 -6.71
C GLY A 12 -3.19 -14.04 -8.00
N GLY A 13 -2.45 -13.97 -9.13
CA GLY A 13 -2.87 -14.53 -10.41
C GLY A 13 -3.91 -13.73 -11.23
N VAL A 14 -4.35 -12.55 -10.77
CA VAL A 14 -5.31 -11.71 -11.51
C VAL A 14 -4.69 -10.92 -12.66
N GLY A 15 -3.35 -10.92 -12.80
CA GLY A 15 -2.64 -10.22 -13.88
C GLY A 15 -2.21 -8.78 -13.53
N LYS A 16 -1.93 -8.50 -12.26
CA LYS A 16 -1.40 -7.20 -11.80
C LYS A 16 -0.16 -6.78 -12.60
N THR A 17 0.82 -7.65 -12.67
CA THR A 17 2.10 -7.42 -13.36
C THR A 17 1.91 -7.04 -14.82
N SER A 18 1.07 -7.79 -15.55
CA SER A 18 0.79 -7.50 -16.97
C SER A 18 0.12 -6.14 -17.16
N ILE A 19 -0.83 -5.77 -16.27
CA ILE A 19 -1.52 -4.48 -16.33
C ILE A 19 -0.56 -3.34 -15.93
N ALA A 20 0.24 -3.50 -14.88
CA ALA A 20 1.24 -2.52 -14.47
C ALA A 20 2.30 -2.29 -15.56
N ALA A 21 2.87 -3.37 -16.10
CA ALA A 21 3.84 -3.30 -17.21
C ALA A 21 3.24 -2.67 -18.47
N SER A 22 1.99 -3.03 -18.83
CA SER A 22 1.28 -2.40 -19.95
C SER A 22 1.06 -0.91 -19.73
N THR A 23 0.68 -0.50 -18.50
CA THR A 23 0.54 0.91 -18.14
C THR A 23 1.85 1.67 -18.31
N ALA A 24 2.96 1.09 -17.83
CA ALA A 24 4.29 1.70 -17.99
C ALA A 24 4.70 1.83 -19.45
N CYS A 25 4.39 0.82 -20.28
CA CYS A 25 4.60 0.87 -21.73
C CYS A 25 3.78 2.00 -22.40
N SER A 26 2.51 2.18 -21.98
CA SER A 26 1.66 3.26 -22.47
C SER A 26 2.25 4.64 -22.17
N LEU A 27 2.67 4.86 -20.91
CA LEU A 27 3.26 6.11 -20.47
C LEU A 27 4.57 6.43 -21.21
N ALA A 28 5.42 5.44 -21.39
CA ALA A 28 6.67 5.58 -22.14
C ALA A 28 6.41 5.92 -23.62
N LYS A 29 5.38 5.32 -24.24
CA LYS A 29 4.91 5.66 -25.61
C LYS A 29 4.44 7.12 -25.71
N MET A 30 3.86 7.66 -24.63
CA MET A 30 3.49 9.08 -24.51
C MET A 30 4.67 9.99 -24.17
N LYS A 31 5.91 9.50 -24.27
CA LYS A 31 7.16 10.21 -23.95
C LYS A 31 7.27 10.66 -22.49
N ARG A 32 6.61 9.97 -21.56
CA ARG A 32 6.78 10.13 -20.11
C ARG A 32 7.92 9.23 -19.65
N LYS A 33 8.92 9.79 -18.99
CA LYS A 33 10.00 8.98 -18.40
C LYS A 33 9.44 8.16 -17.24
N THR A 34 9.28 6.87 -17.46
CA THR A 34 8.52 5.95 -16.59
C THR A 34 9.43 4.87 -16.01
N LEU A 35 9.29 4.62 -14.73
CA LEU A 35 9.85 3.45 -14.05
C LEU A 35 8.72 2.52 -13.64
N VAL A 36 8.81 1.24 -13.99
CA VAL A 36 7.98 0.20 -13.39
C VAL A 36 8.79 -0.60 -12.40
N ILE A 37 8.23 -0.79 -11.19
CA ILE A 37 8.88 -1.50 -10.09
C ILE A 37 7.98 -2.68 -9.73
N SER A 38 8.55 -3.90 -9.69
CA SER A 38 7.92 -5.03 -9.04
C SER A 38 8.42 -5.15 -7.61
N THR A 39 7.47 -5.32 -6.71
CA THR A 39 7.69 -5.64 -5.30
C THR A 39 7.22 -7.08 -4.99
N ASP A 40 6.99 -7.88 -6.03
CA ASP A 40 6.65 -9.29 -5.90
C ASP A 40 7.94 -10.14 -5.86
N PRO A 41 8.17 -10.90 -4.79
CA PRO A 41 9.37 -11.77 -4.70
C PRO A 41 9.43 -12.85 -5.78
N ALA A 42 8.35 -13.10 -6.52
CA ALA A 42 8.30 -14.09 -7.60
C ALA A 42 8.97 -13.65 -8.91
N HIS A 43 9.61 -12.46 -8.96
CA HIS A 43 10.29 -11.93 -10.16
C HIS A 43 9.43 -11.89 -11.43
N SER A 44 8.13 -11.63 -11.26
CA SER A 44 7.12 -11.70 -12.31
C SER A 44 7.24 -10.60 -13.37
N LEU A 45 7.97 -9.52 -13.08
CA LEU A 45 8.14 -8.41 -14.01
C LEU A 45 9.13 -8.77 -15.14
N GLY A 46 10.22 -9.48 -14.80
CA GLY A 46 11.15 -10.03 -15.79
C GLY A 46 10.45 -10.97 -16.76
N ASP A 47 9.59 -11.86 -16.25
CA ASP A 47 8.76 -12.75 -17.07
C ASP A 47 7.82 -11.98 -18.00
N ALA A 48 7.16 -10.92 -17.52
CA ALA A 48 6.27 -10.09 -18.33
C ALA A 48 7.01 -9.36 -19.46
N PHE A 49 8.25 -8.94 -19.24
CA PHE A 49 9.07 -8.32 -20.28
C PHE A 49 9.86 -9.33 -21.14
N GLY A 50 9.94 -10.59 -20.70
CA GLY A 50 10.73 -11.65 -21.36
C GLY A 50 12.24 -11.43 -21.29
N ILE A 51 12.71 -10.72 -20.25
CA ILE A 51 14.13 -10.43 -20.02
C ILE A 51 14.42 -10.36 -18.53
N ASP A 52 15.65 -10.70 -18.16
CA ASP A 52 16.11 -10.57 -16.78
C ASP A 52 16.17 -9.10 -16.34
N ILE A 53 15.55 -8.80 -15.19
CA ILE A 53 15.49 -7.47 -14.57
C ILE A 53 16.11 -7.59 -13.17
N GLY A 54 17.09 -6.75 -12.89
CA GLY A 54 17.78 -6.78 -11.62
C GLY A 54 17.28 -5.72 -10.62
N PRO A 55 17.95 -5.60 -9.47
CA PRO A 55 17.59 -4.71 -8.38
C PRO A 55 17.87 -3.22 -8.66
N LYS A 56 18.50 -2.88 -9.76
CA LYS A 56 18.73 -1.50 -10.20
C LYS A 56 17.89 -1.20 -11.44
N PRO A 57 17.43 0.05 -11.63
CA PRO A 57 16.64 0.43 -12.79
C PRO A 57 17.36 0.10 -14.10
N LYS A 58 16.80 -0.82 -14.87
CA LYS A 58 17.30 -1.22 -16.20
C LYS A 58 16.54 -0.47 -17.27
N LYS A 59 17.26 0.17 -18.19
CA LYS A 59 16.64 0.85 -19.32
C LYS A 59 16.10 -0.16 -20.32
N MET A 60 14.78 -0.11 -20.59
CA MET A 60 14.06 -0.99 -21.48
C MET A 60 13.86 -0.36 -22.88
N THR A 61 13.49 0.93 -22.89
CA THR A 61 13.36 1.78 -24.08
C THR A 61 13.87 3.19 -23.75
N GLU A 62 13.67 4.15 -24.66
CA GLU A 62 14.09 5.54 -24.44
C GLU A 62 13.48 6.13 -23.14
N ASN A 63 12.20 5.86 -22.89
CA ASN A 63 11.46 6.43 -21.76
C ASN A 63 10.96 5.39 -20.77
N LEU A 64 11.30 4.08 -20.90
CA LEU A 64 10.88 3.00 -20.02
C LEU A 64 12.07 2.41 -19.27
N TYR A 65 11.91 2.32 -17.96
CA TYR A 65 12.83 1.65 -17.04
C TYR A 65 12.06 0.61 -16.24
N ALA A 66 12.71 -0.50 -15.89
CA ALA A 66 12.12 -1.56 -15.08
C ALA A 66 13.08 -1.98 -13.97
N GLN A 67 12.55 -2.34 -12.81
CA GLN A 67 13.31 -2.76 -11.64
C GLN A 67 12.55 -3.83 -10.86
N GLU A 68 13.25 -4.87 -10.42
CA GLU A 68 12.78 -5.84 -9.43
C GLU A 68 13.51 -5.62 -8.11
N VAL A 69 12.77 -5.25 -7.07
CA VAL A 69 13.35 -4.87 -5.79
C VAL A 69 13.70 -6.10 -4.97
N SER A 70 14.94 -6.19 -4.51
CA SER A 70 15.36 -7.17 -3.53
C SER A 70 15.11 -6.65 -2.11
N VAL A 71 14.29 -7.39 -1.35
CA VAL A 71 14.02 -7.12 0.07
C VAL A 71 15.30 -7.05 0.89
N ASN A 72 16.19 -8.03 0.69
CA ASN A 72 17.44 -8.11 1.44
C ASN A 72 18.34 -6.89 1.20
N GLU A 73 18.37 -6.37 -0.03
CA GLU A 73 19.20 -5.19 -0.34
C GLU A 73 18.62 -3.92 0.31
N ALA A 74 17.30 -3.77 0.34
CA ALA A 74 16.63 -2.64 0.98
C ALA A 74 16.84 -2.64 2.51
N ILE A 75 16.70 -3.80 3.16
CA ILE A 75 16.93 -3.96 4.60
C ILE A 75 18.40 -3.69 4.93
N ASN A 76 19.32 -4.27 4.20
CA ASN A 76 20.75 -4.14 4.45
C ASN A 76 21.26 -2.69 4.29
N THR A 77 20.63 -1.92 3.42
CA THR A 77 21.06 -0.54 3.17
C THR A 77 20.60 0.45 4.26
N HIS A 78 19.45 0.19 4.90
CA HIS A 78 18.81 1.21 5.75
C HIS A 78 18.64 0.81 7.21
N TRP A 79 18.69 -0.48 7.59
CA TRP A 79 18.30 -0.93 8.93
C TRP A 79 19.16 -2.04 9.54
N ASN A 80 20.35 -2.24 9.04
CA ASN A 80 21.29 -3.25 9.58
C ASN A 80 21.54 -3.08 11.08
N GLU A 81 21.63 -1.83 11.56
CA GLU A 81 21.90 -1.55 12.97
C GLU A 81 20.71 -1.97 13.86
N LEU A 82 19.47 -1.65 13.45
CA LEU A 82 18.27 -2.07 14.19
C LEU A 82 18.11 -3.59 14.18
N LYS A 83 18.27 -4.23 13.01
CA LYS A 83 18.24 -5.69 12.88
C LYS A 83 19.33 -6.34 13.73
N GLY A 84 20.55 -5.85 13.65
CA GLY A 84 21.69 -6.34 14.44
C GLY A 84 21.44 -6.23 15.94
N TYR A 85 20.89 -5.11 16.41
CA TYR A 85 20.52 -4.95 17.81
C TYR A 85 19.44 -5.94 18.27
N LEU A 86 18.36 -6.09 17.51
CA LEU A 86 17.29 -7.04 17.82
C LEU A 86 17.80 -8.49 17.83
N THR A 87 18.60 -8.87 16.85
CA THR A 87 19.23 -10.18 16.79
C THR A 87 20.11 -10.43 18.03
N GLY A 88 20.96 -9.47 18.39
CA GLY A 88 21.81 -9.56 19.59
C GLY A 88 21.00 -9.68 20.88
N LEU A 89 19.87 -8.94 21.00
CA LEU A 89 18.97 -9.03 22.13
C LEU A 89 18.37 -10.43 22.27
N PHE A 90 17.86 -11.00 21.17
CA PHE A 90 17.26 -12.34 21.20
C PHE A 90 18.28 -13.43 21.46
N GLN A 91 19.52 -13.28 20.99
CA GLN A 91 20.63 -14.19 21.33
C GLN A 91 20.95 -14.18 22.82
N THR A 92 20.92 -13.02 23.48
CA THR A 92 21.13 -12.93 24.94
C THR A 92 20.02 -13.60 25.74
N GLU A 93 18.81 -13.70 25.18
CA GLU A 93 17.68 -14.45 25.74
C GLU A 93 17.75 -15.97 25.46
N GLY A 94 18.83 -16.45 24.82
CA GLY A 94 19.10 -17.87 24.62
C GLY A 94 18.61 -18.47 23.30
N LEU A 95 18.19 -17.63 22.36
CA LEU A 95 17.86 -18.09 20.99
C LEU A 95 19.15 -18.34 20.18
N ASP A 96 19.10 -19.36 19.33
CA ASP A 96 20.17 -19.58 18.36
C ASP A 96 20.24 -18.44 17.33
N PRO A 97 21.41 -18.21 16.69
CA PRO A 97 21.60 -17.06 15.79
C PRO A 97 20.61 -16.99 14.64
N ILE A 98 20.19 -18.12 14.06
CA ILE A 98 19.25 -18.17 12.93
C ILE A 98 17.85 -17.79 13.37
N SER A 99 17.37 -18.42 14.46
CA SER A 99 16.04 -18.09 15.05
C SER A 99 15.97 -16.64 15.52
N ALA A 100 17.03 -16.10 16.12
CA ALA A 100 17.11 -14.72 16.55
C ALA A 100 17.02 -13.75 15.34
N GLU A 101 17.66 -14.07 14.24
CA GLU A 101 17.61 -13.28 13.01
C GLU A 101 16.23 -13.33 12.35
N GLU A 102 15.57 -14.49 12.31
CA GLU A 102 14.21 -14.64 11.78
C GLU A 102 13.20 -13.85 12.60
N ILE A 103 13.27 -13.93 13.94
CA ILE A 103 12.35 -13.20 14.85
C ILE A 103 12.60 -11.68 14.78
N ALA A 104 13.84 -11.24 14.55
CA ALA A 104 14.17 -9.83 14.38
C ALA A 104 13.56 -9.23 13.10
N THR A 105 13.05 -10.07 12.19
CA THR A 105 12.34 -9.61 11.00
C THR A 105 10.87 -9.33 11.34
N LEU A 106 10.49 -8.06 11.30
CA LEU A 106 9.11 -7.66 11.62
C LEU A 106 8.14 -8.11 10.52
N PRO A 107 6.96 -8.69 10.87
CA PRO A 107 5.95 -9.06 9.89
C PRO A 107 5.50 -7.88 9.02
N GLY A 108 5.44 -8.07 7.70
CA GLY A 108 5.11 -7.02 6.74
C GLY A 108 6.26 -6.06 6.41
N PHE A 109 7.43 -6.28 7.03
CA PHE A 109 8.60 -5.45 6.83
C PHE A 109 9.21 -5.65 5.44
N ASP A 110 9.13 -6.87 4.94
CA ASP A 110 9.60 -7.23 3.61
C ASP A 110 8.85 -6.46 2.53
N GLU A 111 7.53 -6.42 2.60
CA GLU A 111 6.69 -5.69 1.66
C GLU A 111 6.83 -4.16 1.83
N ALA A 112 6.98 -3.69 3.07
CA ALA A 112 7.19 -2.27 3.31
C ALA A 112 8.58 -1.80 2.89
N SER A 113 9.61 -2.63 3.07
CA SER A 113 10.97 -2.31 2.64
C SER A 113 11.04 -2.06 1.14
N GLN A 114 10.22 -2.78 0.36
CA GLN A 114 10.08 -2.57 -1.08
C GLN A 114 9.51 -1.19 -1.42
N LEU A 115 8.67 -0.62 -0.55
CA LEU A 115 8.12 0.74 -0.72
C LEU A 115 9.15 1.84 -0.41
N LEU A 116 10.33 1.50 0.12
CA LEU A 116 11.39 2.47 0.42
C LEU A 116 11.94 3.14 -0.83
N TYR A 117 12.06 2.40 -1.91
CA TYR A 117 12.47 2.94 -3.19
C TYR A 117 11.52 4.03 -3.69
N LEU A 118 10.25 3.99 -3.27
CA LEU A 118 9.25 5.02 -3.57
C LEU A 118 9.68 6.40 -3.11
N ARG A 119 10.12 6.51 -1.85
CA ARG A 119 10.60 7.78 -1.31
C ARG A 119 11.79 8.28 -2.10
N GLN A 120 12.75 7.40 -2.37
CA GLN A 120 13.95 7.77 -3.11
C GLN A 120 13.57 8.39 -4.48
N TYR A 121 12.80 7.68 -5.29
CA TYR A 121 12.43 8.15 -6.63
C TYR A 121 11.49 9.35 -6.60
N HIS A 122 10.67 9.50 -5.54
CA HIS A 122 9.83 10.66 -5.36
C HIS A 122 10.65 11.91 -5.02
N ASP A 123 11.59 11.79 -4.11
CA ASP A 123 12.43 12.91 -3.64
C ASP A 123 13.45 13.31 -4.74
N GLU A 124 14.00 12.36 -5.49
CA GLU A 124 14.92 12.59 -6.62
C GLU A 124 14.23 13.15 -7.87
N LYS A 125 12.92 12.94 -8.04
CA LYS A 125 12.13 13.36 -9.21
C LYS A 125 12.72 12.92 -10.55
N THR A 126 13.35 11.76 -10.55
CA THR A 126 14.08 11.23 -11.71
C THR A 126 13.13 10.79 -12.84
N TYR A 127 11.88 10.42 -12.48
CA TYR A 127 10.86 9.91 -13.40
C TYR A 127 9.59 10.77 -13.33
N ASP A 128 8.88 10.89 -14.47
CA ASP A 128 7.56 11.53 -14.53
C ASP A 128 6.49 10.64 -13.90
N ALA A 129 6.65 9.33 -14.04
CA ALA A 129 5.75 8.33 -13.48
C ALA A 129 6.51 7.15 -12.88
N VAL A 130 6.02 6.65 -11.73
CA VAL A 130 6.45 5.39 -11.12
C VAL A 130 5.23 4.47 -11.05
N VAL A 131 5.31 3.35 -11.72
CA VAL A 131 4.27 2.30 -11.72
C VAL A 131 4.73 1.17 -10.82
N ILE A 132 3.90 0.78 -9.85
CA ILE A 132 4.26 -0.23 -8.86
C ILE A 132 3.36 -1.44 -9.05
N ASP A 133 3.98 -2.56 -9.39
CA ASP A 133 3.37 -3.87 -9.30
C ASP A 133 3.56 -4.40 -7.89
N SER A 134 2.50 -4.34 -7.09
CA SER A 134 2.56 -4.71 -5.68
C SER A 134 1.47 -5.72 -5.34
N ALA A 135 1.82 -6.64 -4.47
CA ALA A 135 0.86 -7.42 -3.72
C ALA A 135 0.79 -6.87 -2.27
N PRO A 136 0.26 -5.64 -2.02
CA PRO A 136 0.12 -5.19 -0.65
C PRO A 136 -0.80 -6.15 0.07
N THR A 137 -0.18 -6.94 0.92
CA THR A 137 -0.88 -7.79 1.86
C THR A 137 -1.52 -6.91 2.94
N GLY A 138 -2.47 -7.47 3.68
CA GLY A 138 -3.00 -6.77 4.83
C GLY A 138 -1.93 -6.33 5.83
N GLU A 139 -0.81 -7.04 5.89
CA GLU A 139 0.31 -6.75 6.78
C GLU A 139 1.09 -5.50 6.35
N SER A 140 1.35 -5.34 5.04
CA SER A 140 1.96 -4.11 4.51
C SER A 140 1.14 -2.86 4.83
N LEU A 141 -0.20 -2.94 4.69
CA LEU A 141 -1.09 -1.84 5.05
C LEU A 141 -1.06 -1.53 6.55
N LYS A 142 -0.97 -2.54 7.42
CA LYS A 142 -0.82 -2.36 8.86
C LYS A 142 0.49 -1.65 9.19
N LEU A 143 1.60 -2.07 8.56
CA LEU A 143 2.89 -1.44 8.79
C LEU A 143 2.91 0.02 8.31
N LEU A 144 2.30 0.34 7.17
CA LEU A 144 2.16 1.71 6.70
C LEU A 144 1.27 2.59 7.60
N SER A 145 0.44 2.00 8.46
CA SER A 145 -0.31 2.71 9.50
C SER A 145 0.45 2.86 10.82
N PHE A 146 1.59 2.16 10.99
CA PHE A 146 2.40 2.17 12.19
C PHE A 146 2.82 3.59 12.65
N PRO A 147 3.25 4.51 11.76
CA PRO A 147 3.62 5.86 12.18
C PRO A 147 2.49 6.60 12.93
N GLU A 148 1.23 6.43 12.51
CA GLU A 148 0.09 7.06 13.20
C GLU A 148 -0.08 6.51 14.62
N ALA A 149 -0.03 5.17 14.75
CA ALA A 149 -0.17 4.51 16.05
C ALA A 149 0.99 4.82 17.01
N MET A 150 2.17 5.12 16.47
CA MET A 150 3.38 5.37 17.26
C MET A 150 3.67 6.86 17.51
N THR A 151 2.90 7.77 16.91
CA THR A 151 3.17 9.21 17.02
C THR A 151 3.27 9.66 18.47
N TRP A 152 2.31 9.30 19.33
CA TRP A 152 2.34 9.66 20.73
C TRP A 152 3.58 9.11 21.46
N TYR A 153 3.94 7.85 21.20
CA TYR A 153 5.13 7.22 21.77
C TYR A 153 6.41 7.92 21.34
N MET A 154 6.55 8.20 20.04
CA MET A 154 7.71 8.87 19.48
C MET A 154 7.86 10.32 19.97
N ASP A 155 6.75 11.01 20.19
CA ASP A 155 6.76 12.40 20.65
C ASP A 155 6.99 12.53 22.17
N LYS A 156 6.45 11.60 22.97
CA LYS A 156 6.41 11.74 24.43
C LYS A 156 7.37 10.82 25.17
N ILE A 157 7.43 9.54 24.81
CA ILE A 157 8.18 8.53 25.58
C ILE A 157 9.57 8.31 25.01
N PHE A 158 9.70 8.26 23.71
CA PHE A 158 10.96 7.95 23.03
C PHE A 158 12.13 8.89 23.41
N PRO A 159 11.97 10.23 23.45
CA PRO A 159 13.06 11.13 23.88
C PRO A 159 13.48 10.90 25.34
N MET A 160 12.50 10.61 26.23
CA MET A 160 12.78 10.31 27.64
C MET A 160 13.52 8.99 27.78
N GLY A 161 13.09 7.96 27.06
CA GLY A 161 13.74 6.65 27.03
C GLY A 161 15.18 6.73 26.54
N ARG A 162 15.43 7.50 25.49
CA ARG A 162 16.78 7.77 24.96
C ARG A 162 17.68 8.47 25.97
N LEU A 163 17.16 9.49 26.69
CA LEU A 163 17.90 10.17 27.73
C LEU A 163 18.22 9.23 28.91
N ALA A 164 17.22 8.47 29.38
CA ALA A 164 17.42 7.50 30.45
C ALA A 164 18.45 6.43 30.06
N ALA A 165 18.39 5.90 28.85
CA ALA A 165 19.36 4.92 28.33
C ALA A 165 20.81 5.47 28.37
N ARG A 166 21.02 6.74 28.00
CA ARG A 166 22.33 7.39 28.06
C ARG A 166 22.87 7.48 29.48
N LEU A 167 22.01 7.79 30.45
CA LEU A 167 22.42 7.98 31.85
C LEU A 167 22.70 6.63 32.55
N VAL A 168 21.92 5.61 32.25
CA VAL A 168 22.01 4.31 32.95
C VAL A 168 23.02 3.36 32.32
N ARG A 169 23.28 3.45 31.01
CA ARG A 169 24.16 2.55 30.24
C ARG A 169 25.56 2.35 30.86
N PRO A 170 26.27 3.39 31.31
CA PRO A 170 27.62 3.20 31.85
C PRO A 170 27.68 2.29 33.08
N VAL A 171 26.62 2.28 33.90
CA VAL A 171 26.53 1.46 35.10
C VAL A 171 25.92 0.09 34.77
N TRP A 172 24.89 0.04 33.93
CA TRP A 172 24.16 -1.18 33.60
C TRP A 172 25.03 -2.22 32.88
N ASN A 173 25.82 -1.79 31.91
CA ASN A 173 26.70 -2.65 31.14
C ASN A 173 27.82 -3.30 31.96
N THR A 174 28.03 -2.86 33.21
CA THR A 174 28.98 -3.50 34.14
C THR A 174 28.35 -4.56 35.01
N VAL A 175 27.00 -4.59 35.14
CA VAL A 175 26.29 -5.46 36.06
C VAL A 175 25.29 -6.42 35.39
N SER A 176 25.02 -6.21 34.09
CA SER A 176 24.05 -7.02 33.33
C SER A 176 24.63 -7.48 31.99
N SER A 177 24.29 -8.68 31.58
CA SER A 177 24.60 -9.21 30.26
C SER A 177 23.67 -8.65 29.15
N MET A 178 22.55 -8.04 29.53
CA MET A 178 21.61 -7.41 28.61
C MET A 178 22.09 -5.99 28.28
N SER A 179 22.36 -5.75 27.00
CA SER A 179 22.82 -4.45 26.52
C SER A 179 21.68 -3.43 26.42
N ILE A 180 21.87 -2.24 27.00
CA ILE A 180 20.98 -1.11 26.75
C ILE A 180 21.25 -0.58 25.34
N PRO A 181 20.21 -0.28 24.52
CA PRO A 181 20.36 0.25 23.17
C PRO A 181 21.31 1.47 23.14
N ASP A 182 22.20 1.49 22.17
CA ASP A 182 23.08 2.65 21.95
C ASP A 182 22.37 3.77 21.17
N ASP A 183 23.06 4.88 20.96
CA ASP A 183 22.50 6.02 20.23
C ASP A 183 22.27 5.74 18.75
N GLU A 184 22.96 4.74 18.16
CA GLU A 184 22.80 4.34 16.76
C GLU A 184 21.50 3.60 16.58
N VAL A 185 21.14 2.68 17.50
CA VAL A 185 19.84 2.00 17.51
C VAL A 185 18.70 3.01 17.66
N PHE A 186 18.81 4.00 18.57
CA PHE A 186 17.79 5.03 18.71
C PHE A 186 17.63 5.87 17.43
N LYS A 187 18.73 6.22 16.76
CA LYS A 187 18.69 6.92 15.46
C LYS A 187 18.04 6.05 14.37
N SER A 188 18.33 4.75 14.34
CA SER A 188 17.77 3.83 13.36
C SER A 188 16.24 3.71 13.53
N VAL A 189 15.73 3.64 14.77
CA VAL A 189 14.28 3.65 15.07
C VAL A 189 13.65 4.97 14.62
N GLU A 190 14.27 6.10 14.94
CA GLU A 190 13.79 7.43 14.53
C GLU A 190 13.77 7.57 13.01
N SER A 191 14.84 7.13 12.33
CA SER A 191 14.92 7.11 10.87
C SER A 191 13.85 6.25 10.23
N LEU A 192 13.60 5.06 10.75
CA LEU A 192 12.53 4.17 10.28
C LEU A 192 11.16 4.83 10.44
N TYR A 193 10.88 5.42 11.61
CA TYR A 193 9.62 6.12 11.86
C TYR A 193 9.39 7.26 10.87
N GLU A 194 10.34 8.16 10.70
CA GLU A 194 10.24 9.28 9.75
C GLU A 194 10.14 8.77 8.29
N TYR A 195 10.80 7.67 8.00
CA TYR A 195 10.74 7.05 6.69
C TYR A 195 9.34 6.54 6.36
N LEU A 196 8.76 5.73 7.23
CA LEU A 196 7.40 5.20 7.07
C LEU A 196 6.36 6.32 7.02
N LYS A 197 6.53 7.36 7.85
CA LYS A 197 5.69 8.56 7.85
C LYS A 197 5.75 9.29 6.49
N ARG A 198 6.94 9.41 5.90
CA ARG A 198 7.12 10.02 4.57
C ARG A 198 6.46 9.19 3.47
N ILE A 199 6.70 7.88 3.44
CA ILE A 199 6.05 6.96 2.49
C ILE A 199 4.54 7.06 2.59
N ARG A 200 4.01 7.03 3.82
CA ARG A 200 2.59 7.18 4.05
C ARG A 200 2.05 8.51 3.49
N SER A 201 2.75 9.61 3.73
CA SER A 201 2.33 10.92 3.20
C SER A 201 2.30 10.95 1.67
N ILE A 202 3.24 10.28 1.00
CA ILE A 202 3.30 10.15 -0.45
C ILE A 202 2.14 9.29 -0.97
N LEU A 203 1.91 8.12 -0.35
CA LEU A 203 0.86 7.19 -0.78
C LEU A 203 -0.56 7.67 -0.48
N SER A 204 -0.76 8.53 0.52
CA SER A 204 -2.08 9.07 0.90
C SER A 204 -2.44 10.38 0.20
N ASP A 205 -1.52 11.01 -0.54
CA ASP A 205 -1.82 12.21 -1.31
C ASP A 205 -2.33 11.84 -2.72
N PRO A 206 -3.63 12.07 -3.04
CA PRO A 206 -4.19 11.72 -4.34
C PRO A 206 -3.61 12.51 -5.51
N LYS A 207 -2.89 13.61 -5.24
CA LYS A 207 -2.16 14.37 -6.28
C LYS A 207 -0.86 13.66 -6.68
N ILE A 208 -0.30 12.87 -5.79
CA ILE A 208 0.95 12.13 -5.99
C ILE A 208 0.65 10.69 -6.37
N SER A 209 -0.15 10.00 -5.56
CA SER A 209 -0.35 8.56 -5.66
C SER A 209 -1.81 8.18 -5.84
N THR A 210 -2.06 7.11 -6.61
CA THR A 210 -3.36 6.43 -6.63
C THR A 210 -3.15 4.92 -6.63
N ILE A 211 -4.05 4.22 -5.94
CA ILE A 211 -4.11 2.76 -5.91
C ILE A 211 -5.16 2.29 -6.90
N ARG A 212 -4.83 1.25 -7.65
CA ARG A 212 -5.63 0.63 -8.70
C ARG A 212 -5.85 -0.84 -8.40
N LEU A 213 -7.10 -1.21 -8.28
CA LEU A 213 -7.48 -2.58 -7.95
C LEU A 213 -7.55 -3.43 -9.21
N VAL A 214 -6.96 -4.62 -9.17
CA VAL A 214 -7.00 -5.59 -10.27
C VAL A 214 -7.72 -6.84 -9.80
N MET A 215 -8.70 -7.31 -10.58
CA MET A 215 -9.47 -8.50 -10.29
C MET A 215 -9.84 -9.28 -11.55
N ASN A 216 -10.14 -10.57 -11.39
CA ASN A 216 -10.82 -11.34 -12.41
C ASN A 216 -12.34 -11.27 -12.19
N PRO A 217 -13.18 -11.47 -13.22
CA PRO A 217 -14.62 -11.44 -13.09
C PRO A 217 -15.16 -12.76 -12.52
N ASP A 218 -14.82 -13.03 -11.24
CA ASP A 218 -15.31 -14.14 -10.43
C ASP A 218 -15.71 -13.69 -9.02
N LYS A 219 -16.58 -14.44 -8.35
CA LYS A 219 -17.17 -14.08 -7.04
C LYS A 219 -16.12 -13.94 -5.94
N MET A 220 -15.08 -14.80 -5.95
CA MET A 220 -14.04 -14.80 -4.94
C MET A 220 -13.17 -13.54 -5.09
N SER A 221 -12.74 -13.24 -6.32
CA SER A 221 -11.97 -12.06 -6.64
C SER A 221 -12.73 -10.77 -6.30
N LEU A 222 -14.04 -10.70 -6.63
CA LEU A 222 -14.89 -9.55 -6.27
C LEU A 222 -14.96 -9.35 -4.75
N SER A 223 -15.19 -10.43 -3.98
CA SER A 223 -15.28 -10.35 -2.53
C SER A 223 -13.98 -9.87 -1.90
N GLU A 224 -12.82 -10.34 -2.40
CA GLU A 224 -11.51 -9.87 -1.94
C GLU A 224 -11.25 -8.42 -2.32
N THR A 225 -11.62 -8.01 -3.54
CA THR A 225 -11.49 -6.63 -4.00
C THR A 225 -12.34 -5.66 -3.16
N LYS A 226 -13.57 -6.03 -2.80
CA LYS A 226 -14.43 -5.24 -1.90
C LYS A 226 -13.79 -5.07 -0.52
N ARG A 227 -13.22 -6.14 0.04
CA ARG A 227 -12.50 -6.07 1.33
C ARG A 227 -11.26 -5.19 1.23
N ALA A 228 -10.41 -5.40 0.21
CA ALA A 228 -9.22 -4.61 -0.01
C ALA A 228 -9.56 -3.11 -0.17
N PHE A 229 -10.58 -2.78 -0.94
CA PHE A 229 -11.06 -1.42 -1.11
C PHE A 229 -11.46 -0.78 0.22
N THR A 230 -12.28 -1.46 1.02
CA THR A 230 -12.71 -0.96 2.33
C THR A 230 -11.51 -0.70 3.25
N TYR A 231 -10.52 -1.59 3.28
CA TYR A 231 -9.34 -1.40 4.10
C TYR A 231 -8.44 -0.25 3.61
N LEU A 232 -8.26 -0.13 2.29
CA LEU A 232 -7.53 1.00 1.72
C LEU A 232 -8.19 2.34 2.09
N LEU A 233 -9.51 2.42 2.03
CA LEU A 233 -10.26 3.60 2.44
C LEU A 233 -10.17 3.85 3.95
N LEU A 234 -10.26 2.80 4.79
CA LEU A 234 -10.06 2.89 6.24
C LEU A 234 -8.72 3.53 6.57
N TYR A 235 -7.65 3.14 5.86
CA TYR A 235 -6.32 3.70 6.05
C TYR A 235 -6.08 5.03 5.31
N GLY A 236 -7.05 5.52 4.53
CA GLY A 236 -7.00 6.82 3.87
C GLY A 236 -6.21 6.83 2.56
N TYR A 237 -6.03 5.68 1.94
CA TYR A 237 -5.35 5.58 0.65
C TYR A 237 -6.33 5.88 -0.50
N PRO A 238 -5.92 6.71 -1.48
CA PRO A 238 -6.76 7.04 -2.62
C PRO A 238 -6.81 5.87 -3.61
N VAL A 239 -8.01 5.32 -3.80
CA VAL A 239 -8.29 4.33 -4.85
C VAL A 239 -9.05 5.03 -5.96
N ASP A 240 -8.60 4.88 -7.22
CA ASP A 240 -9.20 5.61 -8.34
C ASP A 240 -9.82 4.73 -9.42
N SER A 241 -9.47 3.45 -9.49
CA SER A 241 -9.98 2.57 -10.55
C SER A 241 -9.96 1.09 -10.17
N VAL A 242 -10.79 0.33 -10.89
CA VAL A 242 -10.85 -1.13 -10.86
C VAL A 242 -10.60 -1.67 -12.26
N PHE A 243 -9.66 -2.60 -12.39
CA PHE A 243 -9.37 -3.32 -13.63
C PHE A 243 -9.97 -4.71 -13.53
N VAL A 244 -11.00 -4.98 -14.33
CA VAL A 244 -11.60 -6.32 -14.46
C VAL A 244 -10.90 -7.00 -15.62
N ASN A 245 -10.00 -7.93 -15.30
CA ASN A 245 -9.11 -8.59 -16.24
C ASN A 245 -9.66 -9.96 -16.70
N LYS A 246 -9.16 -10.46 -17.82
CA LYS A 246 -9.48 -11.79 -18.38
C LYS A 246 -10.97 -11.97 -18.66
N ILE A 247 -11.61 -10.98 -19.27
CA ILE A 247 -12.99 -11.02 -19.70
C ILE A 247 -13.07 -11.82 -21.00
N TYR A 248 -13.85 -12.90 -20.99
CA TYR A 248 -14.09 -13.70 -22.19
C TYR A 248 -15.04 -12.98 -23.14
N ASP A 249 -14.64 -12.88 -24.40
CA ASP A 249 -15.49 -12.40 -25.50
C ASP A 249 -16.10 -13.57 -26.32
N GLU A 250 -16.84 -13.24 -27.37
CA GLU A 250 -17.48 -14.23 -28.21
C GLU A 250 -16.48 -15.10 -28.99
N SER A 251 -15.25 -14.62 -29.23
CA SER A 251 -14.21 -15.36 -29.93
C SER A 251 -13.74 -16.61 -29.18
N THR A 252 -14.03 -16.71 -27.87
CA THR A 252 -13.69 -17.86 -27.04
C THR A 252 -14.53 -19.14 -27.33
N GLY A 253 -15.55 -19.02 -28.19
CA GLY A 253 -16.34 -20.16 -28.64
C GLY A 253 -17.46 -20.58 -27.69
N SER A 254 -18.23 -21.61 -28.13
CA SER A 254 -19.45 -22.09 -27.43
C SER A 254 -19.16 -22.72 -26.07
N PHE A 255 -18.01 -23.35 -25.89
CA PHE A 255 -17.60 -23.96 -24.62
C PHE A 255 -17.61 -22.96 -23.47
N PHE A 256 -17.20 -21.73 -23.72
CA PHE A 256 -17.13 -20.67 -22.72
C PHE A 256 -18.44 -19.88 -22.53
N LYS A 257 -19.55 -20.27 -23.18
CA LYS A 257 -20.84 -19.56 -23.09
C LYS A 257 -21.34 -19.40 -21.65
N GLY A 258 -21.28 -20.46 -20.83
CA GLY A 258 -21.65 -20.41 -19.41
C GLY A 258 -20.74 -19.49 -18.59
N TRP A 259 -19.43 -19.53 -18.85
CA TRP A 259 -18.46 -18.65 -18.21
C TRP A 259 -18.71 -17.17 -18.56
N ARG A 260 -18.99 -16.85 -19.84
CA ARG A 260 -19.31 -15.48 -20.25
C ARG A 260 -20.57 -14.95 -19.56
N SER A 261 -21.61 -15.78 -19.44
CA SER A 261 -22.84 -15.41 -18.73
C SER A 261 -22.55 -15.06 -17.27
N ASN A 262 -21.82 -15.92 -16.56
CA ASN A 262 -21.44 -15.69 -15.18
C ASN A 262 -20.54 -14.45 -15.02
N GLN A 263 -19.58 -14.25 -15.93
CA GLN A 263 -18.75 -13.04 -15.93
C GLN A 263 -19.58 -11.77 -16.15
N GLY A 264 -20.60 -11.83 -17.02
CA GLY A 264 -21.54 -10.71 -17.27
C GLY A 264 -22.26 -10.27 -15.99
N GLU A 265 -22.74 -11.22 -15.19
CA GLU A 265 -23.36 -10.94 -13.89
C GLU A 265 -22.38 -10.30 -12.91
N ILE A 266 -21.17 -10.85 -12.81
CA ILE A 266 -20.11 -10.29 -11.92
C ILE A 266 -19.69 -8.90 -12.38
N ILE A 267 -19.54 -8.65 -13.68
CA ILE A 267 -19.19 -7.31 -14.21
C ILE A 267 -20.28 -6.30 -13.88
N LYS A 268 -21.56 -6.70 -13.89
CA LYS A 268 -22.66 -5.87 -13.44
C LYS A 268 -22.52 -5.56 -11.95
N ASP A 269 -22.30 -6.59 -11.12
CA ASP A 269 -22.07 -6.41 -9.67
C ASP A 269 -20.88 -5.49 -9.37
N VAL A 270 -19.80 -5.55 -10.16
CA VAL A 270 -18.66 -4.62 -10.06
C VAL A 270 -19.12 -3.20 -10.36
N SER A 271 -19.89 -2.99 -11.44
CA SER A 271 -20.37 -1.67 -11.84
C SER A 271 -21.29 -1.06 -10.77
N ASP A 272 -22.15 -1.87 -10.17
CA ASP A 272 -23.09 -1.45 -9.11
C ASP A 272 -22.37 -1.21 -7.78
N SER A 273 -21.25 -1.89 -7.55
CA SER A 273 -20.48 -1.81 -6.29
C SER A 273 -19.46 -0.67 -6.24
N PHE A 274 -18.85 -0.32 -7.37
CA PHE A 274 -17.75 0.66 -7.47
C PHE A 274 -18.15 1.88 -8.31
N THR A 275 -19.31 2.47 -8.00
CA THR A 275 -19.91 3.59 -8.76
C THR A 275 -19.02 4.82 -8.87
N ASP A 276 -18.16 5.06 -7.88
CA ASP A 276 -17.30 6.24 -7.80
C ASP A 276 -15.91 6.01 -8.42
N LEU A 277 -15.65 4.80 -8.93
CA LEU A 277 -14.39 4.42 -9.52
C LEU A 277 -14.50 4.21 -11.04
N ARG A 278 -13.44 4.53 -11.77
CA ARG A 278 -13.34 4.13 -13.18
C ARG A 278 -13.15 2.62 -13.27
N ILE A 279 -13.96 1.96 -14.08
CA ILE A 279 -13.86 0.52 -14.33
C ILE A 279 -13.24 0.31 -15.73
N PHE A 280 -12.08 -0.34 -15.74
CA PHE A 280 -11.42 -0.78 -16.96
C PHE A 280 -11.73 -2.24 -17.22
N LYS A 281 -12.29 -2.53 -18.39
CA LYS A 281 -12.61 -3.90 -18.83
C LYS A 281 -11.51 -4.39 -19.76
N VAL A 282 -10.77 -5.43 -19.31
CA VAL A 282 -9.63 -5.96 -20.05
C VAL A 282 -9.99 -7.33 -20.60
N PRO A 283 -10.03 -7.51 -21.93
CA PRO A 283 -10.39 -8.79 -22.52
C PRO A 283 -9.32 -9.85 -22.25
N MET A 284 -9.75 -11.12 -22.26
CA MET A 284 -8.83 -12.24 -22.28
C MET A 284 -8.08 -12.24 -23.61
N LEU A 285 -6.77 -12.13 -23.53
CA LEU A 285 -5.92 -12.14 -24.74
C LEU A 285 -5.76 -13.57 -25.24
N LYS A 286 -5.54 -13.73 -26.56
CA LYS A 286 -5.33 -15.04 -27.19
C LYS A 286 -4.03 -15.71 -26.79
N GLU A 287 -3.06 -14.91 -26.33
CA GLU A 287 -1.74 -15.35 -25.86
C GLU A 287 -1.29 -14.46 -24.69
N GLU A 288 -0.32 -14.92 -23.94
CA GLU A 288 0.27 -14.11 -22.85
C GLU A 288 0.96 -12.87 -23.40
N PRO A 289 0.74 -11.68 -22.78
CA PRO A 289 1.34 -10.43 -23.23
C PRO A 289 2.81 -10.31 -22.77
N ILE A 290 3.67 -11.19 -23.28
CA ILE A 290 5.10 -11.20 -22.96
C ILE A 290 5.85 -10.31 -23.98
N GLY A 291 6.69 -9.42 -23.43
CA GLY A 291 7.50 -8.48 -24.19
C GLY A 291 6.83 -7.15 -24.50
N ILE A 292 7.64 -6.13 -24.73
CA ILE A 292 7.21 -4.72 -24.84
C ILE A 292 6.11 -4.52 -25.90
N GLU A 293 6.23 -5.15 -27.06
CA GLU A 293 5.26 -4.98 -28.16
C GLU A 293 3.86 -5.48 -27.77
N LYS A 294 3.76 -6.65 -27.12
CA LYS A 294 2.47 -7.21 -26.69
C LYS A 294 1.88 -6.44 -25.52
N LEU A 295 2.73 -6.00 -24.58
CA LEU A 295 2.32 -5.14 -23.47
C LEU A 295 1.79 -3.79 -23.97
N GLN A 296 2.38 -3.21 -25.02
CA GLN A 296 1.85 -2.00 -25.67
C GLN A 296 0.50 -2.25 -26.33
N LYS A 297 0.33 -3.35 -27.06
CA LYS A 297 -0.98 -3.73 -27.62
C LYS A 297 -2.04 -3.90 -26.52
N MET A 298 -1.70 -4.53 -25.40
CA MET A 298 -2.58 -4.62 -24.24
C MET A 298 -2.92 -3.23 -23.70
N SER A 299 -1.95 -2.33 -23.57
CA SER A 299 -2.19 -0.97 -23.09
C SER A 299 -3.12 -0.17 -24.00
N ASP A 300 -3.00 -0.31 -25.32
CA ASP A 300 -3.88 0.34 -26.28
C ASP A 300 -5.34 -0.12 -26.14
N LEU A 301 -5.57 -1.40 -25.75
CA LEU A 301 -6.90 -1.91 -25.43
C LEU A 301 -7.44 -1.35 -24.10
N ILE A 302 -6.58 -1.14 -23.10
CA ILE A 302 -6.96 -0.65 -21.79
C ILE A 302 -7.26 0.84 -21.80
N TYR A 303 -6.39 1.64 -22.44
CA TYR A 303 -6.37 3.11 -22.37
C TYR A 303 -6.74 3.78 -23.69
N SER A 304 -7.66 3.19 -24.44
CA SER A 304 -8.10 3.72 -25.74
C SER A 304 -8.61 5.16 -25.71
N ASP A 305 -9.18 5.58 -24.56
CA ASP A 305 -9.89 6.85 -24.37
C ASP A 305 -9.42 7.65 -23.14
N SER A 306 -8.28 7.28 -22.51
CA SER A 306 -7.85 7.89 -21.26
C SER A 306 -6.33 7.96 -21.12
N ASP A 307 -5.83 9.01 -20.45
CA ASP A 307 -4.43 9.07 -20.03
C ASP A 307 -4.24 8.25 -18.74
N PRO A 308 -3.30 7.28 -18.72
CA PRO A 308 -3.02 6.51 -17.51
C PRO A 308 -2.62 7.35 -16.29
N LEU A 309 -2.14 8.59 -16.48
CA LEU A 309 -1.80 9.50 -15.37
C LEU A 309 -2.99 10.24 -14.78
N ASP A 310 -4.15 10.17 -15.40
CA ASP A 310 -5.34 10.81 -14.86
C ASP A 310 -5.70 10.25 -13.49
N THR A 311 -6.24 11.10 -12.64
CA THR A 311 -6.86 10.70 -11.37
C THR A 311 -8.34 10.46 -11.64
N PHE A 312 -8.75 9.20 -11.68
CA PHE A 312 -10.10 8.80 -12.08
C PHE A 312 -11.16 8.99 -10.98
N SER A 313 -10.75 9.12 -9.71
CA SER A 313 -11.61 9.47 -8.59
C SER A 313 -10.95 10.52 -7.71
N LYS A 314 -11.71 11.51 -7.27
CA LYS A 314 -11.24 12.60 -6.39
C LYS A 314 -11.84 12.53 -4.99
N GLU A 315 -12.59 11.49 -4.71
CA GLU A 315 -13.24 11.36 -3.42
C GLU A 315 -12.24 11.13 -2.29
N LYS A 316 -12.44 11.84 -1.18
CA LYS A 316 -11.68 11.63 0.05
C LYS A 316 -12.40 10.60 0.90
N SER A 317 -11.72 9.52 1.23
CA SER A 317 -12.25 8.47 2.11
C SER A 317 -12.44 8.93 3.55
N ILE A 318 -11.70 9.97 3.96
CA ILE A 318 -11.74 10.53 5.31
C ILE A 318 -11.90 12.04 5.22
N GLN A 319 -12.86 12.57 5.96
CA GLN A 319 -13.16 13.99 6.01
C GLN A 319 -13.35 14.44 7.46
N PHE A 320 -12.81 15.62 7.77
CA PHE A 320 -13.02 16.30 9.02
C PHE A 320 -13.94 17.48 8.76
N LEU A 321 -15.15 17.43 9.29
CA LEU A 321 -16.22 18.36 8.99
C LEU A 321 -16.68 19.11 10.25
N LYS A 322 -17.06 20.37 10.08
CA LYS A 322 -17.78 21.13 11.09
C LYS A 322 -19.16 21.48 10.53
N GLU A 323 -20.21 20.84 11.04
CA GLU A 323 -21.59 21.05 10.62
C GLU A 323 -22.44 21.47 11.83
N ASN A 324 -23.09 22.62 11.76
CA ASN A 324 -24.01 23.12 12.83
C ASN A 324 -23.39 23.01 14.25
N GLU A 325 -22.17 23.52 14.45
CA GLU A 325 -21.42 23.48 15.71
C GLU A 325 -20.94 22.07 16.12
N LYS A 326 -21.20 21.03 15.34
CA LYS A 326 -20.73 19.67 15.57
C LYS A 326 -19.45 19.41 14.79
N TYR A 327 -18.52 18.72 15.43
CA TYR A 327 -17.32 18.23 14.79
C TYR A 327 -17.55 16.77 14.38
N ILE A 328 -17.38 16.45 13.11
CA ILE A 328 -17.67 15.13 12.55
C ILE A 328 -16.41 14.58 11.87
N VAL A 329 -16.05 13.37 12.23
CA VAL A 329 -15.09 12.57 11.46
C VAL A 329 -15.89 11.61 10.60
N ARG A 330 -15.87 11.82 9.29
CA ARG A 330 -16.58 10.99 8.30
C ARG A 330 -15.63 10.05 7.60
N LEU A 331 -15.97 8.75 7.60
CA LEU A 331 -15.22 7.71 6.90
C LEU A 331 -16.12 7.00 5.89
N LYS A 332 -15.63 6.85 4.65
CA LYS A 332 -16.29 6.05 3.61
C LYS A 332 -15.79 4.61 3.70
N LEU A 333 -16.66 3.68 4.04
CA LEU A 333 -16.39 2.26 4.25
C LEU A 333 -17.48 1.39 3.58
N PRO A 334 -17.57 1.41 2.22
CA PRO A 334 -18.76 0.97 1.50
C PRO A 334 -19.14 -0.51 1.70
N PHE A 335 -18.18 -1.37 2.03
CA PHE A 335 -18.44 -2.80 2.23
C PHE A 335 -18.11 -3.25 3.66
N ALA A 336 -18.08 -2.32 4.61
CA ALA A 336 -17.87 -2.67 6.01
C ALA A 336 -19.06 -3.41 6.58
N ASP A 337 -18.77 -4.46 7.35
CA ASP A 337 -19.76 -5.16 8.15
C ASP A 337 -20.02 -4.36 9.44
N LYS A 338 -21.24 -3.86 9.59
CA LYS A 338 -21.64 -3.04 10.75
C LYS A 338 -21.41 -3.76 12.08
N GLU A 339 -21.60 -5.08 12.11
CA GLU A 339 -21.45 -5.88 13.32
C GLU A 339 -19.98 -6.00 13.79
N LYS A 340 -19.02 -5.77 12.85
CA LYS A 340 -17.59 -5.81 13.11
C LYS A 340 -16.96 -4.42 13.25
N LEU A 341 -17.79 -3.37 13.20
CA LEU A 341 -17.33 -1.99 13.24
C LEU A 341 -17.43 -1.44 14.67
N GLU A 342 -16.31 -1.09 15.25
CA GLU A 342 -16.20 -0.52 16.59
C GLU A 342 -15.50 0.84 16.53
N VAL A 343 -15.99 1.78 17.36
CA VAL A 343 -15.41 3.11 17.52
C VAL A 343 -15.21 3.38 19.00
N PHE A 344 -14.00 3.72 19.39
CA PHE A 344 -13.69 4.03 20.79
C PHE A 344 -12.56 5.05 20.90
N ASN A 345 -12.46 5.67 22.06
CA ASN A 345 -11.34 6.54 22.44
C ASN A 345 -10.47 5.82 23.46
N LYS A 346 -9.16 5.87 23.29
CA LYS A 346 -8.20 5.36 24.27
C LYS A 346 -7.02 6.31 24.37
N GLY A 347 -6.83 6.90 25.55
CA GLY A 347 -5.70 7.83 25.79
C GLY A 347 -5.77 9.12 24.98
N GLY A 348 -6.96 9.58 24.59
CA GLY A 348 -7.15 10.77 23.75
C GLY A 348 -7.06 10.50 22.25
N GLU A 349 -6.90 9.25 21.82
CA GLU A 349 -6.84 8.85 20.42
C GLU A 349 -8.17 8.24 19.95
N LEU A 350 -8.69 8.71 18.82
CA LEU A 350 -9.84 8.09 18.17
C LEU A 350 -9.40 6.83 17.45
N ILE A 351 -10.03 5.72 17.76
CA ILE A 351 -9.75 4.41 17.21
C ILE A 351 -11.00 3.89 16.49
N VAL A 352 -10.82 3.47 15.24
CA VAL A 352 -11.82 2.76 14.46
C VAL A 352 -11.30 1.36 14.17
N GLN A 353 -12.07 0.35 14.57
CA GLN A 353 -11.75 -1.05 14.33
C GLN A 353 -12.80 -1.68 13.43
N LEU A 354 -12.38 -2.44 12.44
CA LEU A 354 -13.22 -3.22 11.54
C LEU A 354 -12.70 -4.67 11.52
N GLY A 355 -13.29 -5.53 12.34
CA GLY A 355 -12.81 -6.88 12.58
C GLY A 355 -11.38 -6.88 13.13
N ASN A 356 -10.44 -7.50 12.39
CA ASN A 356 -9.02 -7.54 12.78
C ASN A 356 -8.22 -6.28 12.36
N TRP A 357 -8.86 -5.33 11.68
CA TRP A 357 -8.22 -4.12 11.20
C TRP A 357 -8.51 -2.97 12.16
N LYS A 358 -7.45 -2.32 12.62
CA LYS A 358 -7.53 -1.23 13.59
C LYS A 358 -6.77 -0.05 13.05
N ARG A 359 -7.40 1.12 13.06
CA ARG A 359 -6.75 2.38 12.76
C ARG A 359 -6.87 3.34 13.92
N VAL A 360 -5.73 3.94 14.29
CA VAL A 360 -5.64 5.08 15.21
C VAL A 360 -5.62 6.35 14.36
N PHE A 361 -6.43 7.33 14.71
CA PHE A 361 -6.52 8.58 13.97
C PHE A 361 -5.71 9.67 14.67
N TYR A 362 -4.78 10.25 13.91
CA TYR A 362 -4.18 11.52 14.28
C TYR A 362 -5.17 12.64 13.97
N LEU A 363 -5.80 13.18 15.01
CA LEU A 363 -6.82 14.21 14.87
C LEU A 363 -6.18 15.57 14.65
N PRO A 364 -6.73 16.42 13.76
CA PRO A 364 -6.34 17.83 13.67
C PRO A 364 -6.49 18.52 15.02
N THR A 365 -5.69 19.54 15.31
CA THR A 365 -5.65 20.25 16.60
C THR A 365 -7.05 20.67 17.10
N VAL A 366 -7.96 21.03 16.19
CA VAL A 366 -9.34 21.42 16.52
C VAL A 366 -10.20 20.26 17.05
N TYR A 367 -9.75 19.01 16.85
CA TYR A 367 -10.41 17.79 17.30
C TYR A 367 -9.67 17.10 18.44
N SER A 368 -8.43 17.50 18.76
CA SER A 368 -7.53 16.77 19.67
C SER A 368 -8.01 16.69 21.13
N ASP A 369 -8.81 17.66 21.55
CA ASP A 369 -9.41 17.75 22.89
C ASP A 369 -10.84 17.22 22.94
N LYS A 370 -11.35 16.63 21.84
CA LYS A 370 -12.71 16.14 21.70
C LYS A 370 -12.79 14.62 21.80
N ASN A 371 -13.90 14.17 22.40
CA ASN A 371 -14.20 12.75 22.52
C ASN A 371 -15.32 12.32 21.59
N PRO A 372 -15.33 11.10 21.07
CA PRO A 372 -16.45 10.57 20.31
C PRO A 372 -17.67 10.39 21.22
N VAL A 373 -18.76 11.03 20.88
CA VAL A 373 -20.02 10.98 21.64
C VAL A 373 -21.09 10.16 20.93
N LYS A 374 -20.99 10.02 19.61
CA LYS A 374 -21.93 9.26 18.79
C LYS A 374 -21.22 8.75 17.54
N ALA A 375 -21.50 7.50 17.14
CA ALA A 375 -21.08 6.94 15.89
C ALA A 375 -22.28 6.36 15.16
N GLU A 376 -22.48 6.75 13.89
CA GLU A 376 -23.55 6.28 13.03
C GLU A 376 -22.97 5.70 11.74
N PHE A 377 -23.37 4.47 11.42
CA PHE A 377 -22.96 3.82 10.17
C PHE A 377 -24.19 3.58 9.30
N ASN A 378 -24.25 4.28 8.17
CA ASN A 378 -25.35 4.22 7.22
C ASN A 378 -24.82 4.23 5.78
N ASN A 379 -25.30 3.31 4.95
CA ASN A 379 -24.98 3.22 3.52
C ASN A 379 -23.47 3.27 3.22
N GLY A 380 -22.66 2.56 4.03
CA GLY A 380 -21.21 2.51 3.84
C GLY A 380 -20.45 3.76 4.30
N VAL A 381 -21.11 4.67 5.02
CA VAL A 381 -20.48 5.86 5.59
C VAL A 381 -20.59 5.80 7.12
N LEU A 382 -19.46 5.96 7.78
CA LEU A 382 -19.36 6.09 9.24
C LEU A 382 -19.15 7.57 9.59
N ASP A 383 -20.11 8.15 10.29
CA ASP A 383 -20.04 9.50 10.86
C ASP A 383 -19.80 9.39 12.37
N ILE A 384 -18.73 10.01 12.86
CA ILE A 384 -18.36 10.03 14.27
C ILE A 384 -18.47 11.49 14.75
N GLU A 385 -19.45 11.77 15.59
CA GLU A 385 -19.63 13.07 16.24
C GLU A 385 -18.64 13.20 17.40
N MET A 386 -17.87 14.28 17.39
CA MET A 386 -16.83 14.62 18.36
C MET A 386 -17.27 15.84 19.18
N LYS A 387 -17.14 15.77 20.51
CA LYS A 387 -17.54 16.87 21.40
C LYS A 387 -16.50 17.14 22.49
#